data_1a55d5d91ae942997dfef43387f667cb
#
_entry.id   1a55d5d91ae942997dfef43387f667cb
#
_cell.length_a   1.000
_cell.length_b   1.000
_cell.length_c   1.000
_cell.angle_alpha   90.00
_cell.angle_beta   90.00
_cell.angle_gamma   90.00
#
_symmetry.space_group_name_H-M   'P 1'
#
loop_
_entity.id
_entity.type
_entity.pdbx_description
1 polymer ?
#
loop_
_entity_poly.entity_id
_entity_poly.type
_entity_poly.pdbx_seq_one_letter_code
_entity_poly.pdbx_strand_id
1 'polypeptide(L)'
;GSMPFAQYHYPFGDRKTFEEQYPADFISEGIDQSRGWFYSLLAISTFVTGVASYKTCVVAELVLAKKGQKLSKTRGNVVKPWDVLNSEGADALRWYLISSSPPWVPTRFDRKGVVDASQKLLGTVRNVYSFFAMYAEIDGYRPGLAGGEPNLLDRWILSRFHSTVAEV
;
A
#
# COMPACT_ATOMS: atom_id res chain seq x y z
N GLY A 1 12.55 1.14 19.41
CA GLY A 1 11.86 0.05 20.15
C GLY A 1 11.01 0.56 21.32
N SER A 2 11.37 1.70 21.93
CA SER A 2 10.63 2.29 23.07
C SER A 2 9.53 3.27 22.68
N MET A 3 9.42 3.63 21.41
CA MET A 3 8.43 4.64 20.94
C MET A 3 6.97 4.33 21.29
N PRO A 4 6.49 3.07 21.25
CA PRO A 4 5.13 2.77 21.69
C PRO A 4 4.81 3.26 23.11
N PHE A 5 5.82 3.34 23.96
CA PHE A 5 5.70 3.83 25.32
C PHE A 5 6.01 5.33 25.43
N ALA A 6 7.09 5.77 24.81
CA ALA A 6 7.59 7.13 24.93
C ALA A 6 6.62 8.18 24.36
N GLN A 7 5.96 7.89 23.25
CA GLN A 7 5.01 8.82 22.61
C GLN A 7 3.80 9.16 23.50
N TYR A 8 3.42 8.27 24.41
CA TYR A 8 2.31 8.48 25.35
C TYR A 8 2.80 8.80 26.76
N HIS A 9 4.11 8.99 26.93
CA HIS A 9 4.76 9.19 28.26
C HIS A 9 4.39 8.09 29.28
N TYR A 10 4.22 6.86 28.80
CA TYR A 10 3.90 5.72 29.66
C TYR A 10 4.99 5.49 30.73
N PRO A 11 4.63 5.20 32.01
CA PRO A 11 3.27 4.97 32.54
C PRO A 11 2.59 6.22 33.10
N PHE A 12 3.20 7.41 32.99
CA PHE A 12 2.80 8.63 33.68
C PHE A 12 1.91 9.56 32.85
N GLY A 13 1.79 9.33 31.54
CA GLY A 13 1.05 10.18 30.59
C GLY A 13 -0.37 9.68 30.29
N ASP A 14 -0.77 9.79 29.03
CA ASP A 14 -2.10 9.41 28.55
C ASP A 14 -2.25 7.87 28.46
N ARG A 15 -2.57 7.30 29.60
CA ARG A 15 -2.72 5.86 29.74
C ARG A 15 -3.92 5.32 28.93
N LYS A 16 -5.00 6.07 28.81
CA LYS A 16 -6.19 5.64 28.07
C LYS A 16 -5.89 5.48 26.59
N THR A 17 -5.30 6.48 25.96
CA THR A 17 -4.90 6.42 24.56
C THR A 17 -3.85 5.33 24.32
N PHE A 18 -2.92 5.15 25.27
CA PHE A 18 -1.97 4.05 25.20
C PHE A 18 -2.66 2.67 25.18
N GLU A 19 -3.59 2.41 26.09
CA GLU A 19 -4.29 1.12 26.19
C GLU A 19 -5.19 0.85 24.98
N GLU A 20 -5.77 1.88 24.34
CA GLU A 20 -6.55 1.77 23.11
C GLU A 20 -5.69 1.45 21.87
N GLN A 21 -4.43 1.86 21.88
CA GLN A 21 -3.52 1.74 20.72
C GLN A 21 -2.48 0.61 20.90
N TYR A 22 -2.39 0.02 22.05
CA TYR A 22 -1.38 -0.99 22.38
C TYR A 22 -2.03 -2.33 22.79
N PRO A 23 -1.57 -3.46 22.22
CA PRO A 23 -0.54 -3.57 21.16
C PRO A 23 -1.06 -3.13 19.81
N ALA A 24 -0.17 -2.73 18.89
CA ALA A 24 -0.55 -2.39 17.51
C ALA A 24 -1.18 -3.59 16.79
N ASP A 25 -2.17 -3.37 15.94
CA ASP A 25 -2.80 -4.45 15.19
C ASP A 25 -1.83 -5.11 14.22
N PHE A 26 -1.01 -4.31 13.53
CA PHE A 26 0.11 -4.83 12.74
C PHE A 26 1.27 -3.83 12.65
N ILE A 27 2.44 -4.36 12.35
CA ILE A 27 3.63 -3.60 11.95
C ILE A 27 4.16 -4.15 10.63
N SER A 28 4.81 -3.30 9.83
CA SER A 28 5.40 -3.72 8.56
C SER A 28 6.72 -3.01 8.30
N GLU A 29 7.74 -3.77 7.99
CA GLU A 29 9.08 -3.32 7.57
C GLU A 29 9.80 -4.43 6.80
N GLY A 30 11.04 -4.16 6.36
CA GLY A 30 11.88 -5.12 5.67
C GLY A 30 12.39 -6.25 6.58
N ILE A 31 12.77 -7.36 5.98
CA ILE A 31 13.27 -8.57 6.66
C ILE A 31 14.52 -8.32 7.54
N ASP A 32 15.32 -7.31 7.21
CA ASP A 32 16.48 -6.89 8.00
C ASP A 32 16.10 -6.44 9.41
N GLN A 33 14.86 -5.98 9.62
CA GLN A 33 14.35 -5.55 10.91
C GLN A 33 14.07 -6.69 11.90
N SER A 34 14.19 -7.94 11.48
CA SER A 34 14.20 -9.10 12.37
C SER A 34 15.37 -9.04 13.37
N ARG A 35 16.46 -8.36 13.03
CA ARG A 35 17.61 -8.06 13.88
C ARG A 35 17.74 -6.59 14.24
N GLY A 36 16.67 -5.85 14.17
CA GLY A 36 16.60 -4.40 14.42
C GLY A 36 15.33 -4.02 15.14
N TRP A 37 14.44 -3.32 14.45
CA TRP A 37 13.25 -2.75 15.05
C TRP A 37 12.26 -3.79 15.60
N PHE A 38 11.97 -4.86 14.84
CA PHE A 38 11.06 -5.92 15.32
C PHE A 38 11.57 -6.56 16.62
N TYR A 39 12.86 -6.87 16.68
CA TYR A 39 13.47 -7.43 17.87
C TYR A 39 13.44 -6.44 19.06
N SER A 40 13.81 -5.20 18.85
CA SER A 40 13.84 -4.19 19.91
C SER A 40 12.44 -3.86 20.43
N LEU A 41 11.43 -3.81 19.55
CA LEU A 41 10.03 -3.69 19.96
C LEU A 41 9.60 -4.85 20.85
N LEU A 42 9.87 -6.09 20.42
CA LEU A 42 9.49 -7.28 21.17
C LEU A 42 10.21 -7.34 22.52
N ALA A 43 11.51 -7.12 22.55
CA ALA A 43 12.30 -7.20 23.78
C ALA A 43 11.86 -6.17 24.83
N ILE A 44 11.71 -4.89 24.42
CA ILE A 44 11.32 -3.82 25.32
C ILE A 44 9.88 -4.02 25.81
N SER A 45 8.95 -4.34 24.90
CA SER A 45 7.55 -4.52 25.28
C SER A 45 7.36 -5.71 26.24
N THR A 46 7.99 -6.84 25.94
CA THR A 46 7.92 -8.01 26.83
C THR A 46 8.51 -7.71 28.19
N PHE A 47 9.61 -6.95 28.25
CA PHE A 47 10.19 -6.55 29.54
C PHE A 47 9.29 -5.61 30.35
N VAL A 48 8.63 -4.64 29.68
CA VAL A 48 7.81 -3.61 30.35
C VAL A 48 6.41 -4.11 30.69
N THR A 49 5.78 -4.89 29.80
CA THR A 49 4.35 -5.24 29.92
C THR A 49 4.08 -6.76 29.96
N GLY A 50 5.06 -7.59 29.70
CA GLY A 50 4.90 -9.04 29.57
C GLY A 50 4.29 -9.51 28.24
N VAL A 51 3.93 -8.60 27.33
CA VAL A 51 3.32 -8.92 26.02
C VAL A 51 4.04 -8.24 24.87
N ALA A 52 3.86 -8.78 23.66
CA ALA A 52 4.41 -8.15 22.46
C ALA A 52 3.70 -6.82 22.16
N SER A 53 4.40 -5.86 21.56
CA SER A 53 3.84 -4.56 21.16
C SER A 53 3.02 -4.59 19.87
N TYR A 54 2.87 -5.74 19.24
CA TYR A 54 2.12 -5.93 18.00
C TYR A 54 1.47 -7.32 17.96
N LYS A 55 0.32 -7.42 17.28
CA LYS A 55 -0.41 -8.67 17.05
C LYS A 55 0.07 -9.38 15.78
N THR A 56 0.35 -8.62 14.72
CA THR A 56 0.78 -9.13 13.42
C THR A 56 2.03 -8.41 12.94
N CYS A 57 2.96 -9.14 12.35
CA CYS A 57 4.16 -8.59 11.72
C CYS A 57 4.18 -8.95 10.23
N VAL A 58 4.03 -7.96 9.37
CA VAL A 58 4.14 -8.12 7.91
C VAL A 58 5.56 -7.80 7.50
N VAL A 59 6.29 -8.83 7.07
CA VAL A 59 7.71 -8.73 6.72
C VAL A 59 7.85 -8.59 5.20
N ALA A 60 8.36 -7.45 4.74
CA ALA A 60 8.65 -7.24 3.33
C ALA A 60 10.01 -7.83 2.95
N GLU A 61 10.03 -8.60 1.86
CA GLU A 61 11.24 -9.16 1.29
C GLU A 61 12.01 -8.16 0.42
N LEU A 62 13.18 -8.58 -0.02
CA LEU A 62 14.09 -7.73 -0.79
C LEU A 62 13.55 -7.40 -2.19
N VAL A 63 13.78 -6.18 -2.62
CA VAL A 63 13.66 -5.79 -4.02
C VAL A 63 14.96 -6.14 -4.73
N LEU A 64 14.87 -7.00 -5.74
CA LEU A 64 15.97 -7.49 -6.54
C LEU A 64 16.03 -6.76 -7.88
N ALA A 65 17.19 -6.75 -8.52
CA ALA A 65 17.30 -6.31 -9.91
C ALA A 65 16.51 -7.24 -10.84
N LYS A 66 16.19 -6.80 -12.05
CA LYS A 66 15.41 -7.54 -13.07
C LYS A 66 15.87 -8.98 -13.26
N LYS A 67 17.17 -9.26 -13.21
CA LYS A 67 17.75 -10.59 -13.33
C LYS A 67 17.79 -11.39 -12.01
N GLY A 68 17.11 -10.91 -10.96
CA GLY A 68 17.08 -11.57 -9.66
C GLY A 68 18.34 -11.38 -8.80
N GLN A 69 19.25 -10.50 -9.20
CA GLN A 69 20.45 -10.20 -8.42
C GLN A 69 20.13 -9.14 -7.35
N LYS A 70 20.81 -9.26 -6.20
CA LYS A 70 20.70 -8.22 -5.15
C LYS A 70 21.17 -6.87 -5.70
N LEU A 71 20.39 -5.82 -5.43
CA LEU A 71 20.77 -4.44 -5.75
C LEU A 71 22.04 -4.07 -4.98
N SER A 72 23.02 -3.50 -5.69
CA SER A 72 24.30 -3.12 -5.11
C SER A 72 24.87 -1.90 -5.84
N LYS A 73 25.29 -0.90 -5.07
CA LYS A 73 25.96 0.30 -5.62
C LYS A 73 27.23 -0.08 -6.38
N THR A 74 28.01 -1.03 -5.85
CA THR A 74 29.25 -1.51 -6.46
C THR A 74 29.04 -2.19 -7.81
N ARG A 75 27.88 -2.84 -8.00
CA ARG A 75 27.52 -3.52 -9.26
C ARG A 75 26.84 -2.59 -10.26
N GLY A 76 26.53 -1.35 -9.88
CA GLY A 76 25.85 -0.36 -10.74
C GLY A 76 24.43 -0.74 -11.15
N ASN A 77 23.81 -1.71 -10.48
CA ASN A 77 22.46 -2.20 -10.80
C ASN A 77 21.37 -1.61 -9.88
N VAL A 78 21.70 -0.55 -9.15
CA VAL A 78 20.75 0.16 -8.28
C VAL A 78 19.85 1.06 -9.13
N VAL A 79 18.56 0.91 -8.97
CA VAL A 79 17.58 1.86 -9.49
C VAL A 79 17.40 2.96 -8.45
N LYS A 80 17.60 4.21 -8.84
CA LYS A 80 17.36 5.35 -7.96
C LYS A 80 15.84 5.58 -7.90
N PRO A 81 15.21 5.54 -6.72
CA PRO A 81 13.75 5.73 -6.62
C PRO A 81 13.27 7.05 -7.23
N TRP A 82 14.03 8.12 -7.07
CA TRP A 82 13.68 9.44 -7.60
C TRP A 82 13.61 9.49 -9.12
N ASP A 83 14.43 8.70 -9.83
CA ASP A 83 14.38 8.65 -11.29
C ASP A 83 13.04 8.03 -11.77
N VAL A 84 12.52 7.06 -11.02
CA VAL A 84 11.22 6.42 -11.30
C VAL A 84 10.06 7.32 -10.86
N LEU A 85 10.16 7.94 -9.68
CA LEU A 85 9.14 8.85 -9.18
C LEU A 85 8.94 10.06 -10.08
N ASN A 86 10.03 10.62 -10.59
CA ASN A 86 9.97 11.80 -11.47
C ASN A 86 9.45 11.49 -12.88
N SER A 87 9.59 10.25 -13.36
CA SER A 87 9.18 9.85 -14.71
C SER A 87 7.82 9.16 -14.76
N GLU A 88 7.56 8.19 -13.88
CA GLU A 88 6.33 7.39 -13.88
C GLU A 88 5.33 7.80 -12.79
N GLY A 89 5.80 8.55 -11.80
CA GLY A 89 4.98 9.00 -10.67
C GLY A 89 4.91 8.00 -9.51
N ALA A 90 4.53 8.53 -8.34
CA ALA A 90 4.49 7.76 -7.10
C ALA A 90 3.41 6.68 -7.10
N ASP A 91 2.24 6.96 -7.63
CA ASP A 91 1.12 6.01 -7.62
C ASP A 91 1.39 4.80 -8.50
N ALA A 92 2.03 5.00 -9.66
CA ALA A 92 2.44 3.91 -10.54
C ALA A 92 3.46 2.99 -9.85
N LEU A 93 4.46 3.57 -9.18
CA LEU A 93 5.46 2.81 -8.45
C LEU A 93 4.85 2.04 -7.26
N ARG A 94 4.01 2.69 -6.46
CA ARG A 94 3.31 2.07 -5.33
C ARG A 94 2.42 0.91 -5.79
N TRP A 95 1.62 1.15 -6.83
CA TRP A 95 0.76 0.12 -7.39
C TRP A 95 1.57 -1.07 -7.92
N TYR A 96 2.64 -0.81 -8.67
CA TYR A 96 3.53 -1.86 -9.15
C TYR A 96 4.09 -2.72 -8.01
N LEU A 97 4.63 -2.10 -6.97
CA LEU A 97 5.25 -2.82 -5.85
C LEU A 97 4.26 -3.69 -5.07
N ILE A 98 3.00 -3.23 -4.92
CA ILE A 98 1.96 -3.98 -4.20
C ILE A 98 1.36 -5.09 -5.06
N SER A 99 1.17 -4.84 -6.37
CA SER A 99 0.47 -5.76 -7.26
C SER A 99 1.35 -6.80 -7.96
N SER A 100 2.68 -6.60 -7.97
CA SER A 100 3.59 -7.47 -8.72
C SER A 100 3.88 -8.80 -8.02
N SER A 101 3.91 -8.82 -6.70
CA SER A 101 4.12 -10.02 -5.88
C SER A 101 3.67 -9.78 -4.44
N PRO A 102 3.33 -10.83 -3.67
CA PRO A 102 3.11 -10.69 -2.24
C PRO A 102 4.33 -10.07 -1.53
N PRO A 103 4.13 -9.21 -0.51
CA PRO A 103 5.23 -8.47 0.12
C PRO A 103 6.30 -9.38 0.76
N TRP A 104 5.93 -10.59 1.18
CA TRP A 104 6.85 -11.58 1.76
C TRP A 104 7.62 -12.43 0.73
N VAL A 105 7.55 -12.08 -0.55
CA VAL A 105 8.30 -12.74 -1.64
C VAL A 105 9.23 -11.72 -2.29
N PRO A 106 10.49 -12.08 -2.60
CA PRO A 106 11.42 -11.18 -3.27
C PRO A 106 10.87 -10.68 -4.60
N THR A 107 10.77 -9.36 -4.76
CA THR A 107 10.24 -8.72 -5.97
C THR A 107 11.37 -8.39 -6.92
N ARG A 108 11.29 -8.83 -8.18
CA ARG A 108 12.21 -8.41 -9.25
C ARG A 108 11.74 -7.09 -9.84
N PHE A 109 12.49 -6.04 -9.59
CA PHE A 109 12.15 -4.72 -10.10
C PHE A 109 12.42 -4.59 -11.60
N ASP A 110 11.38 -4.24 -12.34
CA ASP A 110 11.48 -3.88 -13.76
C ASP A 110 10.74 -2.55 -14.00
N ARG A 111 11.46 -1.53 -14.47
CA ARG A 111 10.89 -0.23 -14.79
C ARG A 111 9.76 -0.31 -15.82
N LYS A 112 9.86 -1.24 -16.78
CA LYS A 112 8.79 -1.48 -17.74
C LYS A 112 7.50 -1.92 -17.04
N GLY A 113 7.59 -2.74 -15.99
CA GLY A 113 6.43 -3.13 -15.19
C GLY A 113 5.76 -1.95 -14.49
N VAL A 114 6.52 -0.92 -14.07
CA VAL A 114 5.94 0.31 -13.51
C VAL A 114 5.16 1.08 -14.57
N VAL A 115 5.70 1.21 -15.79
CA VAL A 115 5.01 1.84 -16.94
C VAL A 115 3.73 1.08 -17.28
N ASP A 116 3.79 -0.26 -17.37
CA ASP A 116 2.63 -1.10 -17.66
C ASP A 116 1.55 -0.96 -16.56
N ALA A 117 1.95 -0.91 -15.29
CA ALA A 117 1.05 -0.70 -14.16
C ALA A 117 0.36 0.67 -14.23
N SER A 118 1.10 1.72 -14.57
CA SER A 118 0.56 3.06 -14.80
C SER A 118 -0.48 3.08 -15.91
N GLN A 119 -0.17 2.46 -17.05
CA GLN A 119 -1.05 2.48 -18.22
C GLN A 119 -2.30 1.63 -18.03
N LYS A 120 -2.15 0.42 -17.48
CA LYS A 120 -3.26 -0.54 -17.36
C LYS A 120 -4.30 -0.13 -16.32
N LEU A 121 -3.90 0.30 -15.13
CA LEU A 121 -4.83 0.68 -14.08
C LEU A 121 -5.13 2.18 -14.12
N LEU A 122 -4.11 3.01 -13.85
CA LEU A 122 -4.30 4.46 -13.68
C LEU A 122 -4.74 5.12 -14.98
N GLY A 123 -4.18 4.68 -16.12
CA GLY A 123 -4.60 5.14 -17.45
C GLY A 123 -6.05 4.79 -17.74
N THR A 124 -6.47 3.56 -17.44
CA THR A 124 -7.86 3.12 -17.63
C THR A 124 -8.83 3.93 -16.76
N VAL A 125 -8.53 4.09 -15.47
CA VAL A 125 -9.35 4.90 -14.55
C VAL A 125 -9.47 6.34 -15.03
N ARG A 126 -8.34 6.93 -15.44
CA ARG A 126 -8.33 8.30 -16.01
C ARG A 126 -9.19 8.42 -17.27
N ASN A 127 -9.07 7.45 -18.19
CA ASN A 127 -9.84 7.46 -19.43
C ASN A 127 -11.34 7.32 -19.17
N VAL A 128 -11.76 6.43 -18.27
CA VAL A 128 -13.16 6.27 -17.86
C VAL A 128 -13.69 7.57 -17.24
N TYR A 129 -12.92 8.17 -16.32
CA TYR A 129 -13.31 9.43 -15.72
C TYR A 129 -13.40 10.58 -16.74
N SER A 130 -12.42 10.70 -17.65
CA SER A 130 -12.42 11.75 -18.67
C SER A 130 -13.60 11.61 -19.63
N PHE A 131 -13.92 10.36 -20.01
CA PHE A 131 -15.09 10.07 -20.82
C PHE A 131 -16.38 10.49 -20.11
N PHE A 132 -16.55 10.06 -18.86
CA PHE A 132 -17.70 10.44 -18.06
C PHE A 132 -17.81 11.96 -17.90
N ALA A 133 -16.72 12.63 -17.51
CA ALA A 133 -16.73 14.08 -17.26
C ALA A 133 -17.12 14.89 -18.51
N MET A 134 -16.58 14.50 -19.67
CA MET A 134 -16.89 15.14 -20.94
C MET A 134 -18.39 15.07 -21.30
N TYR A 135 -18.98 13.90 -21.19
CA TYR A 135 -20.40 13.73 -21.51
C TYR A 135 -21.32 14.29 -20.42
N ALA A 136 -20.93 14.17 -19.16
CA ALA A 136 -21.66 14.76 -18.05
C ALA A 136 -21.77 16.30 -18.18
N GLU A 137 -20.72 16.95 -18.70
CA GLU A 137 -20.74 18.38 -18.98
C GLU A 137 -21.67 18.72 -20.13
N ILE A 138 -21.63 17.96 -21.23
CA ILE A 138 -22.50 18.15 -22.41
C ILE A 138 -23.97 17.96 -22.05
N ASP A 139 -24.29 16.91 -21.28
CA ASP A 139 -25.65 16.55 -20.90
C ASP A 139 -26.18 17.36 -19.69
N GLY A 140 -25.36 18.24 -19.11
CA GLY A 140 -25.72 19.01 -17.91
C GLY A 140 -25.99 18.15 -16.68
N TYR A 141 -25.35 16.97 -16.59
CA TYR A 141 -25.54 16.03 -15.48
C TYR A 141 -25.22 16.69 -14.12
N ARG A 142 -26.09 16.40 -13.16
CA ARG A 142 -25.89 16.80 -11.75
C ARG A 142 -26.04 15.58 -10.86
N PRO A 143 -25.15 15.38 -9.86
CA PRO A 143 -25.32 14.31 -8.87
C PRO A 143 -26.69 14.42 -8.17
N GLY A 144 -27.38 13.30 -8.02
CA GLY A 144 -28.70 13.24 -7.38
C GLY A 144 -29.88 13.42 -8.34
N LEU A 145 -29.65 13.68 -9.63
CA LEU A 145 -30.74 13.57 -10.61
C LEU A 145 -31.15 12.10 -10.72
N ALA A 146 -32.46 11.84 -10.70
CA ALA A 146 -32.99 10.51 -10.95
C ALA A 146 -32.59 10.04 -12.34
N GLY A 147 -31.87 8.92 -12.41
CA GLY A 147 -31.59 8.24 -13.67
C GLY A 147 -32.85 7.56 -14.20
N GLY A 148 -32.84 7.19 -15.49
CA GLY A 148 -33.84 6.29 -16.07
C GLY A 148 -33.74 4.89 -15.49
N GLU A 149 -34.66 4.00 -15.91
CA GLU A 149 -34.58 2.57 -15.56
C GLU A 149 -33.26 1.96 -16.05
N PRO A 150 -32.51 1.25 -15.19
CA PRO A 150 -31.25 0.65 -15.57
C PRO A 150 -31.42 -0.39 -16.67
N ASN A 151 -30.69 -0.26 -17.75
CA ASN A 151 -30.64 -1.25 -18.82
C ASN A 151 -29.84 -2.50 -18.42
N LEU A 152 -29.72 -3.48 -19.30
CA LEU A 152 -29.02 -4.72 -19.03
C LEU A 152 -27.52 -4.51 -18.71
N LEU A 153 -26.85 -3.59 -19.42
CA LEU A 153 -25.44 -3.29 -19.20
C LEU A 153 -25.22 -2.56 -17.87
N ASP A 154 -26.13 -1.65 -17.50
CA ASP A 154 -26.07 -0.94 -16.23
C ASP A 154 -26.18 -1.94 -15.06
N ARG A 155 -27.14 -2.85 -15.13
CA ARG A 155 -27.31 -3.93 -14.13
C ARG A 155 -26.10 -4.85 -14.06
N TRP A 156 -25.52 -5.19 -15.21
CA TRP A 156 -24.32 -6.02 -15.28
C TRP A 156 -23.11 -5.34 -14.61
N ILE A 157 -22.82 -4.08 -14.95
CA ILE A 157 -21.65 -3.38 -14.39
C ILE A 157 -21.79 -3.13 -12.90
N LEU A 158 -22.98 -2.78 -12.43
CA LEU A 158 -23.27 -2.60 -11.00
C LEU A 158 -23.10 -3.93 -10.25
N SER A 159 -23.61 -5.04 -10.79
CA SER A 159 -23.41 -6.38 -10.22
C SER A 159 -21.91 -6.71 -10.11
N ARG A 160 -21.14 -6.49 -11.16
CA ARG A 160 -19.67 -6.71 -11.16
C ARG A 160 -18.97 -5.81 -10.15
N PHE A 161 -19.34 -4.54 -10.11
CA PHE A 161 -18.77 -3.59 -9.13
C PHE A 161 -19.03 -4.03 -7.69
N HIS A 162 -20.28 -4.35 -7.34
CA HIS A 162 -20.62 -4.79 -6.00
C HIS A 162 -19.96 -6.14 -5.62
N SER A 163 -19.80 -7.06 -6.57
CA SER A 163 -19.05 -8.29 -6.32
C SER A 163 -17.60 -7.99 -5.99
N THR A 164 -16.94 -7.11 -6.75
CA THR A 164 -15.56 -6.71 -6.47
C THR A 164 -15.43 -6.03 -5.10
N VAL A 165 -16.37 -5.14 -4.74
CA VAL A 165 -16.38 -4.50 -3.42
C VAL A 165 -16.52 -5.52 -2.28
N ALA A 166 -17.28 -6.59 -2.50
CA ALA A 166 -17.47 -7.65 -1.50
C ALA A 166 -16.25 -8.59 -1.37
N GLU A 167 -15.40 -8.68 -2.41
CA GLU A 167 -14.18 -9.50 -2.41
C GLU A 167 -12.98 -8.77 -1.76
N VAL A 168 -13.00 -7.44 -1.66
CA VAL A 168 -11.95 -6.59 -1.07
C VAL A 168 -12.21 -6.34 0.41
#